data_b926aa055399f5fd71839be66eeb4c5e
#
_entry.id   b926aa055399f5fd71839be66eeb4c5e
#
_cell.length_a   1.000
_cell.length_b   1.000
_cell.length_c   1.000
_cell.angle_alpha   90.00
_cell.angle_beta   90.00
_cell.angle_gamma   90.00
#
_symmetry.space_group_name_H-M   'P 1'
#
loop_
_entity.id
_entity.type
_entity.pdbx_description
1 polymer ?
#
loop_
_entity_poly.entity_id
_entity_poly.type
_entity_poly.pdbx_seq_one_letter_code
_entity_poly.pdbx_strand_id
1 'polypeptide(L)'
;MAESGFGGWGGSSGNGRTTPEIVFTNVRVLDGTGQQPFTADVTVAGNRIKTIARSGGGSGYGSSFGSGSSWGSSASGRHTVDGRGMTLMPGLIDAHLHLSWNNAPGVNPIQMMPIEEHMLNCVYMAKTVLDAGFTAGYGAAAAKPRLDVVIRDAIRSGKVPGPRYTAAGPEITALGGLGDASLPHIPHEGLNLGIVVCGVEDVRRKVRELMKWGVDTIKINLSGEEIAGMGGEENQFTEEEVACAVSEAKMRGRRVAAHARSKESVQRCIKHGIEIIYHASYTDEQTLDMLEANKDKHFVAPGLAWLINTARNAAEYGIKPGTPLTDAYERELEHAIDSMQKMHKRGIRVLIGGDYGFAWTPHGTNAKDLEYFVDMVGFSPMDAIRAGTYYGGQIMGMGNELGQIKEGYLADMLLVDGDPLTDVKMLQDPSRIVAIMQDGKFHKAPNPDRAPLRMSA
;
A
#
# COMPACT_ATOMS: atom_id res chain seq x y z
N MET A 1 -12.66 14.63 30.50
CA MET A 1 -13.77 13.81 30.01
C MET A 1 -14.19 14.39 28.66
N ALA A 2 -13.76 13.80 27.58
CA ALA A 2 -14.30 14.00 26.25
C ALA A 2 -13.98 12.70 25.50
N GLU A 3 -15.01 11.95 25.18
CA GLU A 3 -14.95 10.71 24.43
C GLU A 3 -14.43 11.00 23.03
N SER A 4 -13.24 10.54 22.71
CA SER A 4 -12.73 10.45 21.34
C SER A 4 -13.28 9.17 20.70
N GLY A 5 -14.59 9.20 20.38
CA GLY A 5 -15.21 8.20 19.54
C GLY A 5 -14.61 8.28 18.13
N PHE A 6 -14.19 7.15 17.57
CA PHE A 6 -13.98 6.98 16.15
C PHE A 6 -15.25 7.45 15.45
N GLY A 7 -15.19 8.62 14.81
CA GLY A 7 -16.30 9.17 14.04
C GLY A 7 -16.61 8.25 12.89
N GLY A 8 -17.65 7.44 13.05
CA GLY A 8 -18.29 6.74 11.95
C GLY A 8 -18.66 7.76 10.89
N TRP A 9 -18.56 7.37 9.63
CA TRP A 9 -19.04 8.11 8.49
C TRP A 9 -20.56 8.32 8.63
N GLY A 10 -20.93 9.42 9.30
CA GLY A 10 -22.32 9.79 9.55
C GLY A 10 -22.99 10.18 8.24
N GLY A 11 -23.82 9.30 7.71
CA GLY A 11 -24.81 9.63 6.69
C GLY A 11 -25.87 10.55 7.29
N SER A 12 -26.04 11.74 6.73
CA SER A 12 -27.19 12.60 7.01
C SER A 12 -28.48 11.88 6.56
N SER A 13 -29.33 11.54 7.50
CA SER A 13 -30.72 11.13 7.27
C SER A 13 -31.53 12.32 6.77
N GLY A 14 -31.84 12.33 5.47
CA GLY A 14 -32.72 13.35 4.90
C GLY A 14 -33.41 12.86 3.64
N ASN A 15 -34.69 12.68 3.69
CA ASN A 15 -35.68 12.51 2.62
C ASN A 15 -35.43 11.38 1.60
N GLY A 16 -36.40 10.49 1.42
CA GLY A 16 -36.58 9.36 0.53
C GLY A 16 -36.08 9.44 -0.93
N ARG A 17 -34.85 9.93 -1.15
CA ARG A 17 -34.13 9.76 -2.40
C ARG A 17 -33.42 8.40 -2.33
N THR A 18 -33.86 7.47 -3.16
CA THR A 18 -33.14 6.22 -3.40
C THR A 18 -31.70 6.57 -3.78
N THR A 19 -30.74 6.03 -3.01
CA THR A 19 -29.30 6.18 -3.33
C THR A 19 -29.08 5.63 -4.75
N PRO A 20 -28.46 6.38 -5.67
CA PRO A 20 -28.18 5.88 -7.02
C PRO A 20 -27.40 4.58 -6.94
N GLU A 21 -27.86 3.57 -7.71
CA GLU A 21 -27.18 2.28 -7.81
C GLU A 21 -26.29 2.24 -9.06
N ILE A 22 -25.11 1.67 -8.92
CA ILE A 22 -24.22 1.34 -10.04
C ILE A 22 -24.20 -0.19 -10.16
N VAL A 23 -24.46 -0.71 -11.36
CA VAL A 23 -24.48 -2.14 -11.62
C VAL A 23 -23.46 -2.49 -12.68
N PHE A 24 -22.48 -3.29 -12.28
CA PHE A 24 -21.56 -3.92 -13.21
C PHE A 24 -22.20 -5.24 -13.65
N THR A 25 -22.57 -5.34 -14.91
CA THR A 25 -23.17 -6.56 -15.48
C THR A 25 -22.16 -7.37 -16.26
N ASN A 26 -22.32 -8.68 -16.29
CA ASN A 26 -21.49 -9.59 -17.08
C ASN A 26 -19.98 -9.42 -16.79
N VAL A 27 -19.62 -9.31 -15.51
CA VAL A 27 -18.21 -9.23 -15.07
C VAL A 27 -17.71 -10.60 -14.60
N ARG A 28 -16.45 -10.87 -14.89
CA ARG A 28 -15.70 -11.95 -14.25
C ARG A 28 -15.18 -11.43 -12.91
N VAL A 29 -15.75 -11.90 -11.82
CA VAL A 29 -15.37 -11.47 -10.47
C VAL A 29 -14.16 -12.25 -9.98
N LEU A 30 -13.06 -11.52 -9.71
CA LEU A 30 -11.90 -11.98 -8.96
C LEU A 30 -12.00 -11.37 -7.57
N ASP A 31 -12.49 -12.15 -6.59
CA ASP A 31 -12.97 -11.61 -5.32
C ASP A 31 -11.87 -11.24 -4.31
N GLY A 32 -10.60 -11.53 -4.61
CA GLY A 32 -9.45 -11.27 -3.73
C GLY A 32 -9.19 -12.38 -2.70
N THR A 33 -10.09 -13.33 -2.48
CA THR A 33 -9.95 -14.35 -1.43
C THR A 33 -9.01 -15.49 -1.79
N GLY A 34 -8.71 -15.68 -3.08
CA GLY A 34 -7.97 -16.82 -3.61
C GLY A 34 -8.89 -17.90 -4.21
N GLN A 35 -10.20 -17.68 -4.21
CA GLN A 35 -11.14 -18.58 -4.90
C GLN A 35 -11.08 -18.38 -6.42
N GLN A 36 -11.51 -19.41 -7.16
CA GLN A 36 -11.60 -19.32 -8.61
C GLN A 36 -12.60 -18.21 -9.01
N PRO A 37 -12.28 -17.42 -10.03
CA PRO A 37 -13.17 -16.39 -10.53
C PRO A 37 -14.50 -16.96 -11.03
N PHE A 38 -15.55 -16.14 -10.95
CA PHE A 38 -16.89 -16.51 -11.40
C PHE A 38 -17.57 -15.33 -12.11
N THR A 39 -18.54 -15.62 -12.98
CA THR A 39 -19.32 -14.58 -13.66
C THR A 39 -20.49 -14.13 -12.78
N ALA A 40 -20.68 -12.82 -12.65
CA ALA A 40 -21.76 -12.23 -11.87
C ALA A 40 -22.13 -10.82 -12.34
N ASP A 41 -23.28 -10.36 -11.86
CA ASP A 41 -23.62 -8.94 -11.81
C ASP A 41 -23.38 -8.42 -10.40
N VAL A 42 -22.70 -7.28 -10.28
CA VAL A 42 -22.33 -6.67 -9.00
C VAL A 42 -22.99 -5.31 -8.88
N THR A 43 -23.82 -5.14 -7.85
CA THR A 43 -24.49 -3.87 -7.56
C THR A 43 -23.82 -3.13 -6.44
N VAL A 44 -23.54 -1.84 -6.65
CA VAL A 44 -23.03 -0.89 -5.66
C VAL A 44 -24.13 0.08 -5.29
N ALA A 45 -24.32 0.31 -4.00
CA ALA A 45 -25.23 1.33 -3.46
C ALA A 45 -24.51 2.17 -2.41
N GLY A 46 -24.48 3.47 -2.61
CA GLY A 46 -23.65 4.36 -1.80
C GLY A 46 -22.18 4.00 -1.95
N ASN A 47 -21.50 3.70 -0.86
CA ASN A 47 -20.08 3.34 -0.86
C ASN A 47 -19.82 1.83 -0.69
N ARG A 48 -20.86 0.98 -0.79
CA ARG A 48 -20.72 -0.46 -0.52
C ARG A 48 -21.26 -1.34 -1.65
N ILE A 49 -20.66 -2.51 -1.76
CA ILE A 49 -21.16 -3.59 -2.61
C ILE A 49 -22.45 -4.12 -1.95
N LYS A 50 -23.56 -3.97 -2.67
CA LYS A 50 -24.89 -4.32 -2.16
C LYS A 50 -25.24 -5.79 -2.43
N THR A 51 -25.03 -6.24 -3.68
CA THR A 51 -25.37 -7.62 -4.08
C THR A 51 -24.39 -8.14 -5.12
N ILE A 52 -24.17 -9.47 -5.12
CA ILE A 52 -23.40 -10.20 -6.11
C ILE A 52 -24.28 -11.34 -6.65
N ALA A 53 -24.88 -11.14 -7.83
CA ALA A 53 -25.74 -12.10 -8.47
C ALA A 53 -24.94 -12.98 -9.45
N ARG A 54 -24.59 -14.21 -9.04
CA ARG A 54 -23.84 -15.16 -9.87
C ARG A 54 -24.67 -15.62 -11.07
N SER A 55 -24.08 -15.60 -12.26
CA SER A 55 -24.67 -16.18 -13.46
C SER A 55 -24.59 -17.71 -13.38
N GLY A 56 -25.74 -18.41 -13.47
CA GLY A 56 -25.78 -19.89 -13.45
C GLY A 56 -26.44 -20.53 -12.23
N GLY A 57 -26.88 -19.79 -11.22
CA GLY A 57 -27.74 -20.28 -10.13
C GLY A 57 -29.20 -20.01 -10.45
N GLY A 58 -29.93 -21.03 -10.83
CA GLY A 58 -31.37 -20.90 -11.18
C GLY A 58 -32.22 -20.43 -10.00
N SER A 59 -32.59 -19.17 -10.01
CA SER A 59 -33.80 -18.66 -9.39
C SER A 59 -34.30 -17.49 -10.26
N GLY A 60 -35.45 -17.70 -10.86
CA GLY A 60 -36.02 -16.84 -11.89
C GLY A 60 -36.30 -15.42 -11.40
N TYR A 61 -35.51 -14.52 -11.90
CA TYR A 61 -35.95 -13.17 -12.21
C TYR A 61 -35.70 -12.98 -13.70
N GLY A 62 -36.79 -12.99 -14.47
CA GLY A 62 -36.76 -12.74 -15.90
C GLY A 62 -36.19 -11.37 -16.19
N SER A 63 -34.91 -11.33 -16.56
CA SER A 63 -34.29 -10.15 -17.11
C SER A 63 -34.52 -10.09 -18.59
N SER A 64 -35.65 -9.51 -18.98
CA SER A 64 -35.82 -8.92 -20.31
C SER A 64 -34.98 -7.65 -20.37
N PHE A 65 -33.67 -7.77 -20.64
CA PHE A 65 -32.86 -6.60 -20.96
C PHE A 65 -32.54 -6.61 -22.45
N GLY A 66 -33.08 -5.59 -23.14
CA GLY A 66 -32.78 -5.31 -24.52
C GLY A 66 -31.31 -5.10 -24.75
N SER A 67 -30.81 -5.63 -25.85
CA SER A 67 -29.48 -5.36 -26.40
C SER A 67 -29.34 -3.88 -26.78
N GLY A 68 -28.97 -3.07 -25.82
CA GLY A 68 -28.63 -1.64 -25.99
C GLY A 68 -27.34 -1.36 -25.30
N SER A 69 -26.34 -1.05 -26.11
CA SER A 69 -25.03 -0.53 -25.67
C SER A 69 -25.22 0.66 -24.77
N SER A 70 -24.33 0.79 -23.77
CA SER A 70 -23.95 2.05 -23.19
C SER A 70 -24.60 2.48 -21.87
N TRP A 71 -23.91 3.33 -21.19
CA TRP A 71 -24.31 4.19 -20.08
C TRP A 71 -25.74 4.70 -20.25
N GLY A 72 -26.69 4.05 -19.67
CA GLY A 72 -28.07 4.48 -19.62
C GLY A 72 -28.43 4.84 -18.17
N SER A 73 -28.75 6.10 -17.88
CA SER A 73 -29.50 6.43 -16.69
C SER A 73 -30.94 5.99 -16.93
N SER A 74 -31.41 4.96 -16.25
CA SER A 74 -32.85 4.69 -16.20
C SER A 74 -33.55 5.75 -15.33
N ALA A 75 -34.82 6.00 -15.59
CA ALA A 75 -35.66 6.87 -14.76
C ALA A 75 -35.70 6.47 -13.27
N SER A 76 -35.13 5.31 -12.91
CA SER A 76 -34.98 4.76 -11.54
C SER A 76 -33.70 5.17 -10.83
N GLY A 77 -32.81 6.00 -11.42
CA GLY A 77 -31.52 6.39 -10.79
C GLY A 77 -30.46 5.28 -10.78
N ARG A 78 -30.59 4.26 -11.64
CA ARG A 78 -29.67 3.14 -11.78
C ARG A 78 -28.71 3.39 -12.96
N HIS A 79 -27.40 3.28 -12.72
CA HIS A 79 -26.37 3.34 -13.76
C HIS A 79 -25.84 1.94 -14.04
N THR A 80 -25.81 1.52 -15.30
CA THR A 80 -25.31 0.19 -15.69
C THR A 80 -24.00 0.31 -16.44
N VAL A 81 -23.04 -0.53 -16.07
CA VAL A 81 -21.73 -0.72 -16.72
C VAL A 81 -21.70 -2.17 -17.22
N ASP A 82 -21.76 -2.38 -18.54
CA ASP A 82 -21.57 -3.71 -19.13
C ASP A 82 -20.07 -4.06 -19.10
N GLY A 83 -19.71 -5.05 -18.29
CA GLY A 83 -18.33 -5.52 -18.14
C GLY A 83 -17.85 -6.37 -19.30
N ARG A 84 -18.73 -6.86 -20.19
CA ARG A 84 -18.35 -7.65 -21.38
C ARG A 84 -17.38 -8.81 -21.09
N GLY A 85 -17.45 -9.41 -19.91
CA GLY A 85 -16.53 -10.44 -19.45
C GLY A 85 -15.21 -9.94 -18.90
N MET A 86 -14.99 -8.60 -18.79
CA MET A 86 -13.82 -8.01 -18.12
C MET A 86 -13.76 -8.42 -16.66
N THR A 87 -12.55 -8.38 -16.08
CA THR A 87 -12.34 -8.75 -14.68
C THR A 87 -12.68 -7.59 -13.74
N LEU A 88 -13.61 -7.82 -12.81
CA LEU A 88 -13.86 -6.94 -11.67
C LEU A 88 -13.11 -7.50 -10.47
N MET A 89 -12.19 -6.71 -9.91
CA MET A 89 -11.35 -7.09 -8.78
C MET A 89 -11.28 -5.99 -7.72
N PRO A 90 -10.86 -6.28 -6.47
CA PRO A 90 -10.62 -5.23 -5.49
C PRO A 90 -9.55 -4.26 -5.98
N GLY A 91 -9.64 -3.01 -5.56
CA GLY A 91 -8.55 -2.05 -5.74
C GLY A 91 -7.26 -2.53 -5.08
N LEU A 92 -6.12 -2.24 -5.71
CA LEU A 92 -4.82 -2.59 -5.18
C LEU A 92 -4.50 -1.75 -3.93
N ILE A 93 -3.69 -2.31 -3.05
CA ILE A 93 -3.28 -1.69 -1.78
C ILE A 93 -1.76 -1.81 -1.66
N ASP A 94 -1.09 -0.69 -1.54
CA ASP A 94 0.35 -0.63 -1.32
C ASP A 94 0.64 -0.65 0.20
N ALA A 95 1.43 -1.64 0.64
CA ALA A 95 1.75 -1.82 2.05
C ALA A 95 2.94 -0.96 2.54
N HIS A 96 3.67 -0.28 1.63
CA HIS A 96 4.88 0.49 1.93
C HIS A 96 4.93 1.80 1.13
N LEU A 97 3.98 2.71 1.41
CA LEU A 97 3.76 3.90 0.59
C LEU A 97 4.37 5.17 1.19
N HIS A 98 5.10 5.93 0.37
CA HIS A 98 5.76 7.19 0.72
C HIS A 98 5.30 8.35 -0.18
N LEU A 99 4.13 8.93 0.04
CA LEU A 99 3.60 10.00 -0.81
C LEU A 99 4.48 11.26 -0.88
N SER A 100 5.41 11.42 0.05
CA SER A 100 6.30 12.58 0.12
C SER A 100 7.70 12.35 -0.45
N TRP A 101 8.01 11.18 -1.01
CA TRP A 101 9.30 10.96 -1.71
C TRP A 101 9.35 11.63 -3.10
N ASN A 102 8.22 11.94 -3.73
CA ASN A 102 8.05 12.81 -4.90
C ASN A 102 8.77 12.36 -6.19
N ASN A 103 9.12 11.08 -6.33
CA ASN A 103 9.94 10.58 -7.43
C ASN A 103 11.27 11.37 -7.59
N ALA A 104 11.85 11.78 -6.47
CA ALA A 104 13.05 12.60 -6.46
C ALA A 104 14.31 11.80 -6.86
N PRO A 105 15.31 12.43 -7.51
CA PRO A 105 16.54 11.76 -7.92
C PRO A 105 17.52 11.52 -6.77
N GLY A 106 17.09 11.68 -5.54
CA GLY A 106 17.89 11.45 -4.33
C GLY A 106 17.27 12.09 -3.10
N VAL A 107 17.92 11.93 -1.96
CA VAL A 107 17.42 12.39 -0.65
C VAL A 107 17.44 13.93 -0.53
N ASN A 108 18.51 14.58 -0.99
CA ASN A 108 18.66 16.04 -0.86
C ASN A 108 17.50 16.85 -1.47
N PRO A 109 17.02 16.58 -2.69
CA PRO A 109 15.86 17.28 -3.23
C PRO A 109 14.61 17.17 -2.38
N ILE A 110 14.41 16.03 -1.70
CA ILE A 110 13.28 15.82 -0.79
C ILE A 110 13.42 16.68 0.47
N GLN A 111 14.61 16.66 1.07
CA GLN A 111 14.90 17.39 2.31
C GLN A 111 14.82 18.92 2.12
N MET A 112 15.42 19.41 1.02
CA MET A 112 15.55 20.85 0.74
C MET A 112 14.26 21.49 0.23
N MET A 113 13.27 20.71 -0.20
CA MET A 113 12.02 21.24 -0.76
C MET A 113 11.23 22.06 0.27
N PRO A 114 10.79 23.28 -0.04
CA PRO A 114 9.88 24.02 0.83
C PRO A 114 8.60 23.24 1.12
N ILE A 115 8.06 23.38 2.32
CA ILE A 115 6.94 22.53 2.77
C ILE A 115 5.67 22.74 1.94
N GLU A 116 5.44 23.94 1.44
CA GLU A 116 4.31 24.32 0.60
C GLU A 116 4.37 23.61 -0.76
N GLU A 117 5.55 23.63 -1.39
CA GLU A 117 5.79 22.91 -2.66
C GLU A 117 5.73 21.42 -2.44
N HIS A 118 6.28 20.94 -1.31
CA HIS A 118 6.27 19.54 -0.95
C HIS A 118 4.84 19.00 -0.81
N MET A 119 3.95 19.78 -0.18
CA MET A 119 2.54 19.40 -0.06
C MET A 119 1.86 19.30 -1.43
N LEU A 120 2.12 20.22 -2.37
CA LEU A 120 1.58 20.13 -3.73
C LEU A 120 2.08 18.87 -4.46
N ASN A 121 3.35 18.52 -4.28
CA ASN A 121 3.90 17.27 -4.82
C ASN A 121 3.23 16.03 -4.19
N CYS A 122 2.96 16.03 -2.88
CA CYS A 122 2.22 14.95 -2.22
C CYS A 122 0.81 14.76 -2.83
N VAL A 123 0.11 15.86 -3.16
CA VAL A 123 -1.20 15.80 -3.84
C VAL A 123 -1.06 15.16 -5.21
N TYR A 124 -0.03 15.53 -5.97
CA TYR A 124 0.24 14.96 -7.28
C TYR A 124 0.56 13.46 -7.17
N MET A 125 1.43 13.07 -6.23
CA MET A 125 1.77 11.66 -5.99
C MET A 125 0.56 10.83 -5.55
N ALA A 126 -0.29 11.37 -4.67
CA ALA A 126 -1.51 10.70 -4.25
C ALA A 126 -2.43 10.39 -5.44
N LYS A 127 -2.61 11.35 -6.35
CA LYS A 127 -3.37 11.12 -7.58
C LYS A 127 -2.69 10.08 -8.47
N THR A 128 -1.38 10.16 -8.66
CA THR A 128 -0.60 9.21 -9.48
C THR A 128 -0.75 7.77 -9.00
N VAL A 129 -0.70 7.55 -7.70
CA VAL A 129 -0.90 6.22 -7.09
C VAL A 129 -2.33 5.71 -7.32
N LEU A 130 -3.33 6.58 -7.15
CA LEU A 130 -4.73 6.22 -7.41
C LEU A 130 -4.99 5.94 -8.91
N ASP A 131 -4.39 6.74 -9.82
CA ASP A 131 -4.48 6.54 -11.28
C ASP A 131 -3.90 5.16 -11.70
N ALA A 132 -2.92 4.65 -10.95
CA ALA A 132 -2.32 3.32 -11.15
C ALA A 132 -3.16 2.17 -10.57
N GLY A 133 -4.37 2.45 -10.03
CA GLY A 133 -5.28 1.42 -9.50
C GLY A 133 -5.09 1.08 -8.02
N PHE A 134 -4.24 1.81 -7.31
CA PHE A 134 -4.08 1.64 -5.86
C PHE A 134 -5.12 2.50 -5.13
N THR A 135 -6.18 1.87 -4.67
CA THR A 135 -7.29 2.56 -3.97
C THR A 135 -7.01 2.77 -2.49
N ALA A 136 -6.02 2.09 -1.94
CA ALA A 136 -5.55 2.31 -0.59
C ALA A 136 -4.03 2.15 -0.49
N GLY A 137 -3.43 2.70 0.58
CA GLY A 137 -2.01 2.55 0.87
C GLY A 137 -1.69 2.78 2.34
N TYR A 138 -0.77 1.96 2.85
CA TYR A 138 -0.27 2.09 4.21
C TYR A 138 0.96 2.99 4.22
N GLY A 139 0.83 4.19 4.82
CA GLY A 139 1.92 5.15 4.90
C GLY A 139 3.06 4.62 5.74
N ALA A 140 4.24 4.59 5.15
CA ALA A 140 5.44 4.04 5.77
C ALA A 140 6.30 5.11 6.45
N ALA A 141 6.47 6.27 5.84
CA ALA A 141 7.06 7.46 6.44
C ALA A 141 6.77 8.71 5.60
N ALA A 142 6.83 9.88 6.22
CA ALA A 142 6.76 11.18 5.56
C ALA A 142 8.10 11.92 5.66
N ALA A 143 8.45 12.67 4.62
CA ALA A 143 9.69 13.43 4.59
C ALA A 143 9.73 14.62 5.58
N LYS A 144 8.57 15.10 6.02
CA LYS A 144 8.46 16.24 6.92
C LYS A 144 7.27 16.08 7.88
N PRO A 145 7.31 16.76 9.04
CA PRO A 145 6.18 16.78 9.97
C PRO A 145 4.85 17.10 9.30
N ARG A 146 3.84 16.29 9.59
CA ARG A 146 2.45 16.46 9.20
C ARG A 146 2.10 16.39 7.70
N LEU A 147 3.04 16.18 6.77
CA LEU A 147 2.68 16.01 5.35
C LEU A 147 1.66 14.87 5.19
N ASP A 148 1.97 13.70 5.75
CA ASP A 148 1.07 12.52 5.70
C ASP A 148 -0.28 12.77 6.35
N VAL A 149 -0.29 13.47 7.49
CA VAL A 149 -1.54 13.78 8.21
C VAL A 149 -2.43 14.71 7.38
N VAL A 150 -1.84 15.73 6.78
CA VAL A 150 -2.59 16.73 6.00
C VAL A 150 -3.12 16.10 4.70
N ILE A 151 -2.29 15.34 3.97
CA ILE A 151 -2.74 14.71 2.73
C ILE A 151 -3.80 13.63 3.01
N ARG A 152 -3.65 12.80 4.04
CA ARG A 152 -4.67 11.85 4.49
C ARG A 152 -6.00 12.53 4.75
N ASP A 153 -5.99 13.61 5.52
CA ASP A 153 -7.21 14.33 5.91
C ASP A 153 -7.85 15.04 4.71
N ALA A 154 -7.05 15.54 3.77
CA ALA A 154 -7.52 16.15 2.53
C ALA A 154 -8.19 15.10 1.61
N ILE A 155 -7.60 13.92 1.46
CA ILE A 155 -8.19 12.80 0.72
C ILE A 155 -9.49 12.35 1.39
N ARG A 156 -9.46 12.11 2.71
CA ARG A 156 -10.63 11.67 3.50
C ARG A 156 -11.80 12.64 3.40
N SER A 157 -11.53 13.93 3.35
CA SER A 157 -12.56 14.96 3.20
C SER A 157 -12.99 15.21 1.74
N GLY A 158 -12.42 14.48 0.77
CA GLY A 158 -12.72 14.61 -0.65
C GLY A 158 -12.20 15.90 -1.29
N LYS A 159 -11.27 16.62 -0.64
CA LYS A 159 -10.66 17.84 -1.19
C LYS A 159 -9.69 17.56 -2.33
N VAL A 160 -9.00 16.43 -2.26
CA VAL A 160 -8.05 15.97 -3.28
C VAL A 160 -8.25 14.48 -3.56
N PRO A 161 -8.00 14.02 -4.81
CA PRO A 161 -8.01 12.59 -5.12
C PRO A 161 -6.76 11.92 -4.53
N GLY A 162 -6.91 10.66 -4.12
CA GLY A 162 -5.81 9.85 -3.61
C GLY A 162 -6.32 8.56 -2.99
N PRO A 163 -5.43 7.60 -2.69
CA PRO A 163 -5.81 6.35 -2.04
C PRO A 163 -6.30 6.58 -0.60
N ARG A 164 -7.09 5.63 -0.05
CA ARG A 164 -7.28 5.58 1.41
C ARG A 164 -5.91 5.47 2.05
N TYR A 165 -5.54 6.42 2.87
CA TYR A 165 -4.18 6.54 3.34
C TYR A 165 -4.11 6.53 4.87
N THR A 166 -3.12 5.81 5.43
CA THR A 166 -2.70 5.91 6.83
C THR A 166 -1.50 6.83 6.93
N ALA A 167 -1.46 7.69 7.93
CA ALA A 167 -0.38 8.66 8.10
C ALA A 167 0.67 8.15 9.07
N ALA A 168 1.95 8.09 8.65
CA ALA A 168 3.06 7.70 9.51
C ALA A 168 3.81 8.88 10.14
N GLY A 169 3.93 9.99 9.44
CA GLY A 169 4.87 11.06 9.80
C GLY A 169 6.33 10.67 9.54
N PRO A 170 7.30 11.51 9.88
CA PRO A 170 8.72 11.17 9.73
C PRO A 170 9.09 9.93 10.55
N GLU A 171 9.99 9.12 9.99
CA GLU A 171 10.52 7.94 10.67
C GLU A 171 11.41 8.30 11.86
N ILE A 172 11.38 7.49 12.90
CA ILE A 172 12.27 7.65 14.05
C ILE A 172 13.56 6.89 13.75
N THR A 173 14.70 7.58 13.83
CA THR A 173 16.04 7.03 13.61
C THR A 173 16.97 7.32 14.76
N ALA A 174 17.96 6.46 15.00
CA ALA A 174 19.00 6.73 15.97
C ALA A 174 20.00 7.78 15.43
N LEU A 175 20.70 8.47 16.32
CA LEU A 175 21.79 9.37 15.95
C LEU A 175 22.85 8.60 15.13
N GLY A 176 23.15 9.12 13.94
CA GLY A 176 24.04 8.47 12.97
C GLY A 176 23.42 7.28 12.24
N GLY A 177 22.11 7.04 12.37
CA GLY A 177 21.38 5.96 11.72
C GLY A 177 20.75 6.33 10.39
N LEU A 178 20.03 5.38 9.80
CA LEU A 178 19.24 5.59 8.58
C LEU A 178 18.24 6.74 8.77
N GLY A 179 18.29 7.74 7.90
CA GLY A 179 17.44 8.93 7.98
C GLY A 179 18.08 10.12 8.71
N ASP A 180 19.24 9.93 9.38
CA ASP A 180 20.08 11.01 9.86
C ASP A 180 21.10 11.42 8.79
N ALA A 181 20.66 12.29 7.90
CA ALA A 181 21.47 12.78 6.79
C ALA A 181 22.24 14.07 7.13
N SER A 182 22.23 14.48 8.38
CA SER A 182 22.99 15.66 8.85
C SER A 182 24.49 15.39 8.82
N LEU A 183 25.26 16.40 8.40
CA LEU A 183 26.70 16.29 8.45
C LEU A 183 27.20 16.65 9.89
N PRO A 184 28.17 15.90 10.46
CA PRO A 184 28.59 16.10 11.84
C PRO A 184 29.05 17.53 12.18
N HIS A 185 29.55 18.26 11.18
CA HIS A 185 30.05 19.64 11.34
C HIS A 185 28.98 20.69 10.91
N ILE A 186 27.83 20.29 10.41
CA ILE A 186 26.72 21.18 9.99
C ILE A 186 25.42 20.60 10.56
N PRO A 187 25.15 20.82 11.85
CA PRO A 187 23.91 20.31 12.44
C PRO A 187 22.70 21.08 11.89
N HIS A 188 21.88 20.38 11.13
CA HIS A 188 20.60 20.90 10.61
C HIS A 188 19.47 19.96 10.99
N GLU A 189 18.93 20.09 12.19
CA GLU A 189 17.82 19.26 12.67
C GLU A 189 16.59 19.27 11.74
N GLY A 190 16.41 20.30 10.93
CA GLY A 190 15.28 20.46 10.01
C GLY A 190 15.47 19.81 8.63
N LEU A 191 16.62 19.25 8.32
CA LEU A 191 16.96 18.70 6.99
C LEU A 191 17.02 17.17 6.96
N ASN A 192 16.75 16.47 8.06
CA ASN A 192 16.72 15.01 8.09
C ASN A 192 15.38 14.45 7.57
N LEU A 193 15.42 13.33 6.88
CA LEU A 193 14.20 12.56 6.57
C LEU A 193 13.59 11.93 7.82
N GLY A 194 14.45 11.49 8.75
CA GLY A 194 14.07 10.93 10.03
C GLY A 194 14.08 11.95 11.17
N ILE A 195 13.36 11.61 12.23
CA ILE A 195 13.47 12.28 13.52
C ILE A 195 14.58 11.58 14.28
N VAL A 196 15.73 12.27 14.45
CA VAL A 196 16.89 11.73 15.15
C VAL A 196 16.64 11.70 16.64
N VAL A 197 16.93 10.57 17.27
CA VAL A 197 16.78 10.35 18.72
C VAL A 197 18.02 9.68 19.31
N CYS A 198 18.24 9.91 20.60
CA CYS A 198 19.31 9.27 21.36
C CYS A 198 18.83 8.95 22.78
N GLY A 199 18.65 7.68 23.08
CA GLY A 199 18.19 7.19 24.38
C GLY A 199 16.66 7.16 24.56
N VAL A 200 16.23 6.41 25.56
CA VAL A 200 14.81 6.05 25.82
C VAL A 200 13.91 7.27 25.99
N GLU A 201 14.37 8.31 26.70
CA GLU A 201 13.52 9.49 26.97
C GLU A 201 13.33 10.35 25.72
N ASP A 202 14.30 10.37 24.83
CA ASP A 202 14.16 11.07 23.56
C ASP A 202 13.19 10.32 22.62
N VAL A 203 13.30 8.99 22.52
CA VAL A 203 12.31 8.14 21.86
C VAL A 203 10.90 8.40 22.40
N ARG A 204 10.73 8.38 23.73
CA ARG A 204 9.45 8.65 24.40
C ARG A 204 8.86 9.99 23.98
N ARG A 205 9.67 11.03 24.04
CA ARG A 205 9.29 12.40 23.68
C ARG A 205 8.82 12.48 22.23
N LYS A 206 9.59 11.91 21.30
CA LYS A 206 9.33 11.98 19.87
C LYS A 206 8.12 11.14 19.45
N VAL A 207 7.94 9.96 20.01
CA VAL A 207 6.71 9.15 19.78
C VAL A 207 5.48 9.91 20.23
N ARG A 208 5.51 10.57 21.40
CA ARG A 208 4.39 11.40 21.88
C ARG A 208 4.15 12.62 21.00
N GLU A 209 5.20 13.22 20.44
CA GLU A 209 5.10 14.34 19.51
C GLU A 209 4.44 13.93 18.20
N LEU A 210 4.85 12.80 17.59
CA LEU A 210 4.22 12.24 16.41
C LEU A 210 2.73 11.96 16.63
N MET A 211 2.36 11.35 17.76
CA MET A 211 0.97 11.13 18.10
C MET A 211 0.18 12.43 18.30
N LYS A 212 0.80 13.48 18.83
CA LYS A 212 0.19 14.82 18.93
C LYS A 212 -0.05 15.42 17.55
N TRP A 213 0.79 15.13 16.57
CA TRP A 213 0.58 15.58 15.18
C TRP A 213 -0.57 14.84 14.48
N GLY A 214 -1.02 13.72 15.04
CA GLY A 214 -2.19 12.98 14.54
C GLY A 214 -1.86 11.83 13.61
N VAL A 215 -0.67 11.23 13.72
CA VAL A 215 -0.30 10.05 12.93
C VAL A 215 -1.12 8.82 13.33
N ASP A 216 -1.32 7.89 12.40
CA ASP A 216 -2.01 6.61 12.61
C ASP A 216 -1.04 5.50 13.02
N THR A 217 0.23 5.62 12.59
CA THR A 217 1.29 4.65 12.88
C THR A 217 2.59 5.36 13.23
N ILE A 218 3.44 4.68 14.01
CA ILE A 218 4.81 5.11 14.30
C ILE A 218 5.75 4.27 13.44
N LYS A 219 6.62 4.92 12.66
CA LYS A 219 7.70 4.25 11.90
C LYS A 219 9.02 4.42 12.63
N ILE A 220 9.74 3.31 12.80
CA ILE A 220 11.07 3.28 13.42
C ILE A 220 12.05 2.50 12.54
N ASN A 221 13.30 2.98 12.44
CA ASN A 221 14.35 2.34 11.66
C ASN A 221 15.24 1.50 12.56
N LEU A 222 15.06 0.17 12.56
CA LEU A 222 15.81 -0.72 13.44
C LEU A 222 17.14 -1.20 12.86
N SER A 223 17.30 -1.14 11.53
CA SER A 223 18.54 -1.52 10.85
C SER A 223 18.97 -0.47 9.83
N GLY A 224 20.13 -0.67 9.23
CA GLY A 224 20.71 0.24 8.25
C GLY A 224 20.16 0.09 6.83
N GLU A 225 20.71 0.90 5.95
CA GLU A 225 20.46 0.96 4.51
C GLU A 225 21.75 1.36 3.78
N GLU A 226 22.18 0.59 2.80
CA GLU A 226 23.48 0.75 2.12
C GLU A 226 23.66 2.13 1.50
N ILE A 227 22.63 2.71 0.89
CA ILE A 227 22.71 4.05 0.28
C ILE A 227 22.90 5.17 1.32
N ALA A 228 22.57 4.90 2.57
CA ALA A 228 22.79 5.81 3.68
C ALA A 228 24.20 5.64 4.31
N GLY A 229 25.03 4.75 3.75
CA GLY A 229 26.37 4.46 4.26
C GLY A 229 26.39 3.58 5.51
N MET A 230 25.30 2.84 5.75
CA MET A 230 25.15 1.92 6.87
C MET A 230 24.65 0.57 6.33
N GLY A 231 25.35 -0.52 6.64
CA GLY A 231 24.98 -1.84 6.14
C GLY A 231 23.59 -2.29 6.59
N GLY A 232 22.87 -2.99 5.71
CA GLY A 232 21.51 -3.46 5.99
C GLY A 232 21.40 -4.36 7.23
N GLU A 233 22.47 -5.01 7.63
CA GLU A 233 22.55 -5.85 8.84
C GLU A 233 22.94 -5.09 10.12
N GLU A 234 23.36 -3.81 10.03
CA GLU A 234 23.69 -3.01 11.20
C GLU A 234 22.44 -2.59 11.97
N ASN A 235 22.43 -2.79 13.28
CA ASN A 235 21.31 -2.46 14.15
C ASN A 235 21.51 -1.10 14.82
N GLN A 236 20.45 -0.29 14.94
CA GLN A 236 20.53 1.11 15.34
C GLN A 236 20.04 1.38 16.77
N PHE A 237 19.13 0.57 17.29
CA PHE A 237 18.46 0.82 18.57
C PHE A 237 18.77 -0.24 19.60
N THR A 238 18.78 0.15 20.87
CA THR A 238 18.78 -0.78 21.99
C THR A 238 17.41 -1.41 22.19
N GLU A 239 17.36 -2.51 22.95
CA GLU A 239 16.09 -3.18 23.32
C GLU A 239 15.14 -2.25 24.07
N GLU A 240 15.67 -1.42 24.97
CA GLU A 240 14.91 -0.49 25.81
C GLU A 240 14.28 0.63 24.98
N GLU A 241 14.97 1.13 23.98
CA GLU A 241 14.47 2.15 23.06
C GLU A 241 13.31 1.60 22.21
N VAL A 242 13.45 0.38 21.67
CA VAL A 242 12.39 -0.29 20.91
C VAL A 242 11.17 -0.56 21.79
N ALA A 243 11.40 -1.11 22.99
CA ALA A 243 10.33 -1.35 23.95
C ALA A 243 9.57 -0.07 24.32
N CYS A 244 10.31 1.04 24.50
CA CYS A 244 9.70 2.34 24.77
C CYS A 244 8.83 2.83 23.61
N ALA A 245 9.34 2.80 22.39
CA ALA A 245 8.58 3.23 21.21
C ALA A 245 7.27 2.47 21.07
N VAL A 246 7.32 1.14 21.18
CA VAL A 246 6.13 0.26 21.07
C VAL A 246 5.15 0.48 22.21
N SER A 247 5.63 0.59 23.47
CA SER A 247 4.77 0.82 24.63
C SER A 247 4.02 2.15 24.53
N GLU A 248 4.72 3.24 24.17
CA GLU A 248 4.12 4.57 24.02
C GLU A 248 3.06 4.60 22.89
N ALA A 249 3.34 3.95 21.77
CA ALA A 249 2.39 3.85 20.66
C ALA A 249 1.13 3.07 21.07
N LYS A 250 1.31 1.88 21.66
CA LYS A 250 0.22 0.99 22.09
C LYS A 250 -0.70 1.62 23.14
N MET A 251 -0.15 2.38 24.09
CA MET A 251 -0.97 3.09 25.10
C MET A 251 -2.00 4.04 24.49
N ARG A 252 -1.78 4.51 23.26
CA ARG A 252 -2.70 5.40 22.56
C ARG A 252 -3.34 4.74 21.33
N GLY A 253 -3.32 3.41 21.27
CA GLY A 253 -3.92 2.64 20.19
C GLY A 253 -3.26 2.89 18.81
N ARG A 254 -1.98 3.26 18.77
CA ARG A 254 -1.23 3.41 17.52
C ARG A 254 -0.44 2.15 17.22
N ARG A 255 -0.37 1.83 15.93
CA ARG A 255 0.43 0.72 15.42
C ARG A 255 1.87 1.16 15.23
N VAL A 256 2.78 0.19 15.16
CA VAL A 256 4.19 0.44 14.89
C VAL A 256 4.60 -0.33 13.64
N ALA A 257 5.34 0.35 12.76
CA ALA A 257 5.99 -0.21 11.59
C ALA A 257 7.51 -0.02 11.72
N ALA A 258 8.29 -0.99 11.25
CA ALA A 258 9.73 -0.93 11.34
C ALA A 258 10.42 -1.18 10.00
N HIS A 259 11.43 -0.38 9.67
CA HIS A 259 12.49 -0.76 8.76
C HIS A 259 13.38 -1.78 9.50
N ALA A 260 13.44 -3.00 9.00
CA ALA A 260 14.11 -4.12 9.69
C ALA A 260 14.64 -5.12 8.66
N ARG A 261 15.90 -4.96 8.23
CA ARG A 261 16.55 -5.83 7.25
C ARG A 261 17.28 -7.00 7.91
N SER A 262 18.02 -6.72 9.02
CA SER A 262 18.78 -7.73 9.77
C SER A 262 17.84 -8.71 10.49
N LYS A 263 18.32 -9.95 10.71
CA LYS A 263 17.58 -10.95 11.51
C LYS A 263 17.29 -10.45 12.94
N GLU A 264 18.24 -9.79 13.57
CA GLU A 264 18.08 -9.25 14.92
C GLU A 264 17.01 -8.18 14.97
N SER A 265 16.93 -7.30 13.97
CA SER A 265 15.88 -6.28 13.88
C SER A 265 14.49 -6.90 13.69
N VAL A 266 14.37 -7.94 12.84
CA VAL A 266 13.12 -8.71 12.67
C VAL A 266 12.73 -9.43 13.96
N GLN A 267 13.66 -10.09 14.65
CA GLN A 267 13.41 -10.74 15.94
C GLN A 267 12.94 -9.75 17.00
N ARG A 268 13.50 -8.53 17.03
CA ARG A 268 13.01 -7.45 17.91
C ARG A 268 11.60 -7.02 17.55
N CYS A 269 11.25 -6.93 16.27
CA CYS A 269 9.88 -6.67 15.84
C CYS A 269 8.91 -7.70 16.41
N ILE A 270 9.24 -8.99 16.30
CA ILE A 270 8.40 -10.08 16.79
C ILE A 270 8.29 -10.03 18.32
N LYS A 271 9.42 -9.89 19.01
CA LYS A 271 9.50 -9.85 20.47
C LYS A 271 8.65 -8.73 21.09
N HIS A 272 8.70 -7.52 20.52
CA HIS A 272 7.96 -6.37 21.02
C HIS A 272 6.56 -6.21 20.41
N GLY A 273 6.21 -7.05 19.40
CA GLY A 273 4.91 -7.02 18.73
C GLY A 273 4.74 -5.79 17.85
N ILE A 274 5.77 -5.44 17.08
CA ILE A 274 5.69 -4.52 15.96
C ILE A 274 4.96 -5.23 14.83
N GLU A 275 3.84 -4.68 14.39
CA GLU A 275 2.93 -5.39 13.48
C GLU A 275 3.41 -5.39 12.03
N ILE A 276 4.02 -4.30 11.57
CA ILE A 276 4.43 -4.11 10.19
C ILE A 276 5.95 -4.14 10.11
N ILE A 277 6.49 -5.12 9.37
CA ILE A 277 7.92 -5.34 9.21
C ILE A 277 8.27 -5.08 7.75
N TYR A 278 8.99 -4.00 7.49
CA TYR A 278 9.49 -3.70 6.17
C TYR A 278 10.81 -4.39 5.92
N HIS A 279 10.98 -4.88 4.70
CA HIS A 279 12.15 -5.58 4.15
C HIS A 279 12.28 -7.02 4.65
N ALA A 280 12.73 -7.28 5.88
CA ALA A 280 12.99 -8.61 6.43
C ALA A 280 13.92 -9.45 5.51
N SER A 281 14.95 -8.82 4.93
CA SER A 281 15.80 -9.39 3.89
C SER A 281 16.67 -10.53 4.43
N TYR A 282 17.33 -10.31 5.58
CA TYR A 282 18.30 -11.25 6.14
C TYR A 282 17.68 -12.10 7.27
N THR A 283 16.76 -13.01 6.93
CA THR A 283 16.16 -13.91 7.92
C THR A 283 16.83 -15.28 7.90
N ASP A 284 17.11 -15.82 9.10
CA ASP A 284 17.53 -17.20 9.28
C ASP A 284 16.34 -18.11 9.64
N GLU A 285 16.58 -19.43 9.74
CA GLU A 285 15.51 -20.39 10.04
C GLU A 285 14.86 -20.12 11.40
N GLN A 286 15.63 -19.69 12.41
CA GLN A 286 15.09 -19.33 13.72
C GLN A 286 14.13 -18.13 13.61
N THR A 287 14.50 -17.10 12.86
CA THR A 287 13.66 -15.93 12.65
C THR A 287 12.38 -16.28 11.87
N LEU A 288 12.51 -17.17 10.87
CA LEU A 288 11.35 -17.69 10.12
C LEU A 288 10.41 -18.50 11.02
N ASP A 289 10.93 -19.33 11.92
CA ASP A 289 10.13 -20.08 12.90
C ASP A 289 9.38 -19.14 13.86
N MET A 290 10.04 -18.06 14.31
CA MET A 290 9.40 -17.04 15.13
C MET A 290 8.29 -16.28 14.38
N LEU A 291 8.49 -15.93 13.11
CA LEU A 291 7.48 -15.30 12.27
C LEU A 291 6.30 -16.24 12.02
N GLU A 292 6.55 -17.51 11.71
CA GLU A 292 5.51 -18.51 11.48
C GLU A 292 4.64 -18.72 12.73
N ALA A 293 5.26 -18.85 13.90
CA ALA A 293 4.56 -18.96 15.17
C ALA A 293 3.69 -17.73 15.51
N ASN A 294 3.96 -16.59 14.88
CA ASN A 294 3.26 -15.33 15.08
C ASN A 294 2.65 -14.76 13.78
N LYS A 295 2.46 -15.57 12.74
CA LYS A 295 2.06 -15.12 11.40
C LYS A 295 0.78 -14.29 11.34
N ASP A 296 -0.14 -14.50 12.29
CA ASP A 296 -1.38 -13.73 12.38
C ASP A 296 -1.21 -12.35 13.04
N LYS A 297 -0.02 -12.04 13.56
CA LYS A 297 0.27 -10.77 14.23
C LYS A 297 1.09 -9.82 13.38
N HIS A 298 1.78 -10.32 12.35
CA HIS A 298 2.72 -9.56 11.56
C HIS A 298 2.36 -9.52 10.09
N PHE A 299 2.77 -8.44 9.44
CA PHE A 299 2.76 -8.23 7.99
C PHE A 299 4.19 -7.93 7.56
N VAL A 300 4.64 -8.54 6.46
CA VAL A 300 5.96 -8.29 5.87
C VAL A 300 5.77 -7.65 4.50
N ALA A 301 6.42 -6.51 4.25
CA ALA A 301 6.46 -5.87 2.94
C ALA A 301 7.93 -5.69 2.51
N PRO A 302 8.43 -6.48 1.55
CA PRO A 302 9.86 -6.67 1.33
C PRO A 302 10.57 -5.51 0.65
N GLY A 303 9.86 -4.59 -0.03
CA GLY A 303 10.51 -3.50 -0.77
C GLY A 303 11.34 -3.99 -1.96
N LEU A 304 10.90 -5.03 -2.68
CA LEU A 304 11.69 -5.64 -3.76
C LEU A 304 11.99 -4.67 -4.88
N ALA A 305 11.04 -3.79 -5.25
CA ALA A 305 11.28 -2.80 -6.28
C ALA A 305 12.45 -1.87 -5.94
N TRP A 306 12.59 -1.49 -4.66
CA TRP A 306 13.73 -0.70 -4.19
C TRP A 306 15.05 -1.42 -4.44
N LEU A 307 15.19 -2.67 -4.00
CA LEU A 307 16.42 -3.43 -4.16
C LEU A 307 16.79 -3.61 -5.64
N ILE A 308 15.82 -4.06 -6.45
CA ILE A 308 16.02 -4.34 -7.88
C ILE A 308 16.41 -3.07 -8.63
N ASN A 309 15.64 -2.00 -8.45
CA ASN A 309 15.84 -0.80 -9.24
C ASN A 309 17.08 -0.01 -8.78
N THR A 310 17.41 -0.02 -7.49
CA THR A 310 18.63 0.61 -6.99
C THR A 310 19.88 -0.12 -7.51
N ALA A 311 19.86 -1.45 -7.50
CA ALA A 311 20.98 -2.24 -8.02
C ALA A 311 21.16 -2.10 -9.54
N ARG A 312 20.06 -2.04 -10.32
CA ARG A 312 20.10 -2.28 -11.76
C ARG A 312 19.67 -1.10 -12.63
N ASN A 313 18.80 -0.22 -12.13
CA ASN A 313 18.12 0.80 -12.93
C ASN A 313 18.41 2.25 -12.50
N ALA A 314 19.33 2.46 -11.56
CA ALA A 314 19.63 3.78 -11.01
C ALA A 314 20.90 4.45 -11.58
N ALA A 315 21.45 3.94 -12.68
CA ALA A 315 22.69 4.43 -13.27
C ALA A 315 22.63 5.90 -13.71
N GLU A 316 21.49 6.33 -14.26
CA GLU A 316 21.25 7.72 -14.68
C GLU A 316 21.22 8.69 -13.51
N TYR A 317 20.99 8.18 -12.30
CA TYR A 317 20.96 8.95 -11.04
C TYR A 317 22.27 8.84 -10.24
N GLY A 318 23.34 8.33 -10.88
CA GLY A 318 24.69 8.25 -10.30
C GLY A 318 24.99 6.95 -9.54
N ILE A 319 24.04 6.02 -9.45
CA ILE A 319 24.22 4.70 -8.82
C ILE A 319 24.57 3.69 -9.92
N LYS A 320 25.86 3.53 -10.18
CA LYS A 320 26.34 2.69 -11.31
C LYS A 320 26.43 1.22 -10.92
N PRO A 321 25.93 0.27 -11.76
CA PRO A 321 26.13 -1.16 -11.57
C PRO A 321 27.62 -1.54 -11.46
N GLY A 322 27.92 -2.57 -10.67
CA GLY A 322 29.31 -3.04 -10.44
C GLY A 322 30.11 -2.17 -9.46
N THR A 323 29.42 -1.39 -8.65
CA THR A 323 30.01 -0.66 -7.52
C THR A 323 29.77 -1.44 -6.21
N PRO A 324 30.57 -1.23 -5.14
CA PRO A 324 30.33 -1.88 -3.85
C PRO A 324 28.89 -1.69 -3.34
N LEU A 325 28.28 -0.53 -3.62
CA LEU A 325 26.89 -0.24 -3.25
C LEU A 325 25.90 -1.15 -3.99
N THR A 326 26.00 -1.22 -5.32
CA THR A 326 25.09 -2.05 -6.11
C THR A 326 25.33 -3.54 -5.90
N ASP A 327 26.58 -3.96 -5.65
CA ASP A 327 26.91 -5.34 -5.30
C ASP A 327 26.32 -5.74 -3.93
N ALA A 328 26.26 -4.80 -2.98
CA ALA A 328 25.60 -5.02 -1.70
C ALA A 328 24.08 -5.22 -1.90
N TYR A 329 23.43 -4.39 -2.71
CA TYR A 329 21.99 -4.55 -3.05
C TYR A 329 21.69 -5.84 -3.82
N GLU A 330 22.56 -6.28 -4.73
CA GLU A 330 22.38 -7.59 -5.41
C GLU A 330 22.45 -8.75 -4.40
N ARG A 331 23.42 -8.74 -3.48
CA ARG A 331 23.49 -9.74 -2.40
C ARG A 331 22.26 -9.71 -1.50
N GLU A 332 21.81 -8.52 -1.11
CA GLU A 332 20.60 -8.39 -0.30
C GLU A 332 19.37 -8.88 -1.05
N LEU A 333 19.24 -8.60 -2.35
CA LEU A 333 18.15 -9.07 -3.18
C LEU A 333 18.07 -10.61 -3.21
N GLU A 334 19.21 -11.30 -3.32
CA GLU A 334 19.25 -12.76 -3.26
C GLU A 334 18.71 -13.28 -1.92
N HIS A 335 19.15 -12.69 -0.80
CA HIS A 335 18.65 -13.03 0.54
C HIS A 335 17.15 -12.72 0.69
N ALA A 336 16.72 -11.56 0.21
CA ALA A 336 15.31 -11.14 0.28
C ALA A 336 14.40 -12.11 -0.48
N ILE A 337 14.80 -12.53 -1.69
CA ILE A 337 14.04 -13.51 -2.49
C ILE A 337 13.93 -14.85 -1.75
N ASP A 338 15.03 -15.38 -1.24
CA ASP A 338 15.03 -16.65 -0.48
C ASP A 338 14.16 -16.54 0.77
N SER A 339 14.30 -15.46 1.53
CA SER A 339 13.46 -15.18 2.72
C SER A 339 11.98 -15.13 2.37
N MET A 340 11.60 -14.41 1.31
CA MET A 340 10.20 -14.28 0.89
C MET A 340 9.61 -15.60 0.38
N GLN A 341 10.39 -16.40 -0.35
CA GLN A 341 9.98 -17.75 -0.78
C GLN A 341 9.69 -18.66 0.41
N LYS A 342 10.55 -18.61 1.42
CA LYS A 342 10.37 -19.38 2.66
C LYS A 342 9.17 -18.89 3.46
N MET A 343 9.00 -17.57 3.58
CA MET A 343 7.86 -16.98 4.27
C MET A 343 6.54 -17.35 3.59
N HIS A 344 6.49 -17.27 2.25
CA HIS A 344 5.30 -17.65 1.48
C HIS A 344 4.92 -19.12 1.72
N LYS A 345 5.89 -20.04 1.64
CA LYS A 345 5.67 -21.48 1.90
C LYS A 345 5.16 -21.76 3.31
N ARG A 346 5.54 -20.97 4.31
CA ARG A 346 5.11 -21.08 5.71
C ARG A 346 3.79 -20.36 6.00
N GLY A 347 3.18 -19.71 4.99
CA GLY A 347 1.92 -18.97 5.13
C GLY A 347 2.05 -17.69 5.95
N ILE A 348 3.25 -17.11 6.04
CA ILE A 348 3.49 -15.77 6.60
C ILE A 348 2.93 -14.74 5.61
N ARG A 349 2.29 -13.70 6.13
CA ARG A 349 1.66 -12.67 5.29
C ARG A 349 2.71 -11.75 4.68
N VAL A 350 3.06 -12.00 3.43
CA VAL A 350 3.92 -11.15 2.61
C VAL A 350 3.05 -10.33 1.67
N LEU A 351 3.24 -9.00 1.65
CA LEU A 351 2.43 -8.04 0.92
C LEU A 351 3.27 -7.31 -0.13
N ILE A 352 2.63 -6.86 -1.20
CA ILE A 352 3.24 -5.91 -2.13
C ILE A 352 3.42 -4.56 -1.43
N GLY A 353 4.53 -3.90 -1.70
CA GLY A 353 4.92 -2.61 -1.16
C GLY A 353 6.40 -2.42 -1.46
N GLY A 354 6.68 -1.86 -2.66
CA GLY A 354 8.01 -1.86 -3.26
C GLY A 354 8.93 -0.74 -2.80
N ASP A 355 8.48 0.09 -1.86
CA ASP A 355 9.23 1.25 -1.37
C ASP A 355 9.46 2.29 -2.48
N TYR A 356 8.35 2.65 -3.14
CA TYR A 356 8.35 3.59 -4.27
C TYR A 356 8.45 5.04 -3.81
N GLY A 357 8.97 5.89 -4.73
CA GLY A 357 9.00 7.33 -4.57
C GLY A 357 10.31 8.00 -4.93
N PHE A 358 11.34 7.24 -5.33
CA PHE A 358 12.53 7.78 -5.98
C PHE A 358 12.44 7.70 -7.50
N ALA A 359 13.28 8.47 -8.21
CA ALA A 359 13.23 8.55 -9.65
C ALA A 359 13.47 7.22 -10.38
N TRP A 360 14.21 6.30 -9.77
CA TRP A 360 14.44 4.94 -10.28
C TRP A 360 13.40 3.91 -9.80
N THR A 361 12.56 4.27 -8.84
CA THR A 361 11.40 3.50 -8.34
C THR A 361 10.18 4.42 -8.26
N PRO A 362 9.69 4.99 -9.40
CA PRO A 362 8.72 6.06 -9.34
C PRO A 362 7.32 5.57 -8.96
N HIS A 363 6.58 6.38 -8.21
CA HIS A 363 5.13 6.22 -8.06
C HIS A 363 4.46 6.19 -9.43
N GLY A 364 3.40 5.41 -9.55
CA GLY A 364 2.72 5.12 -10.81
C GLY A 364 3.16 3.78 -11.41
N THR A 365 4.29 3.22 -10.98
CA THR A 365 4.77 1.89 -11.38
C THR A 365 4.59 0.83 -10.28
N ASN A 366 3.86 1.14 -9.22
CA ASN A 366 3.70 0.29 -8.03
C ASN A 366 3.18 -1.13 -8.35
N ALA A 367 2.37 -1.30 -9.40
CA ALA A 367 1.89 -2.62 -9.82
C ALA A 367 3.01 -3.56 -10.34
N LYS A 368 4.22 -3.06 -10.53
CA LYS A 368 5.38 -3.87 -10.91
C LYS A 368 5.79 -4.86 -9.83
N ASP A 369 5.45 -4.60 -8.58
CA ASP A 369 5.64 -5.57 -7.49
C ASP A 369 4.92 -6.89 -7.75
N LEU A 370 3.75 -6.87 -8.38
CA LEU A 370 3.03 -8.10 -8.72
C LEU A 370 3.84 -8.99 -9.68
N GLU A 371 4.52 -8.37 -10.65
CA GLU A 371 5.46 -9.08 -11.54
C GLU A 371 6.64 -9.66 -10.76
N TYR A 372 7.28 -8.87 -9.89
CA TYR A 372 8.41 -9.35 -9.10
C TYR A 372 8.03 -10.51 -8.17
N PHE A 373 6.83 -10.47 -7.58
CA PHE A 373 6.33 -11.54 -6.74
C PHE A 373 6.12 -12.84 -7.53
N VAL A 374 5.61 -12.75 -8.74
CA VAL A 374 5.41 -13.92 -9.61
C VAL A 374 6.74 -14.42 -10.18
N ASP A 375 7.51 -13.55 -10.82
CA ASP A 375 8.66 -13.93 -11.62
C ASP A 375 9.90 -14.27 -10.77
N MET A 376 10.06 -13.66 -9.58
CA MET A 376 11.25 -13.81 -8.74
C MET A 376 10.99 -14.56 -7.43
N VAL A 377 9.87 -14.28 -6.77
CA VAL A 377 9.56 -14.93 -5.48
C VAL A 377 8.82 -16.24 -5.67
N GLY A 378 8.20 -16.46 -6.83
CA GLY A 378 7.49 -17.71 -7.15
C GLY A 378 6.07 -17.77 -6.60
N PHE A 379 5.43 -16.62 -6.38
CA PHE A 379 4.00 -16.55 -6.09
C PHE A 379 3.21 -16.97 -7.33
N SER A 380 2.06 -17.60 -7.12
CA SER A 380 1.08 -17.67 -8.20
C SER A 380 0.51 -16.26 -8.48
N PRO A 381 0.01 -15.96 -9.69
CA PRO A 381 -0.70 -14.72 -9.95
C PRO A 381 -1.81 -14.43 -8.94
N MET A 382 -2.51 -15.46 -8.51
CA MET A 382 -3.56 -15.36 -7.47
C MET A 382 -2.99 -14.91 -6.13
N ASP A 383 -1.86 -15.49 -5.69
CA ASP A 383 -1.25 -15.13 -4.40
C ASP A 383 -0.67 -13.71 -4.44
N ALA A 384 -0.08 -13.30 -5.56
CA ALA A 384 0.41 -11.93 -5.74
C ALA A 384 -0.76 -10.91 -5.68
N ILE A 385 -1.88 -11.18 -6.32
CA ILE A 385 -3.09 -10.35 -6.23
C ILE A 385 -3.64 -10.32 -4.80
N ARG A 386 -3.69 -11.47 -4.10
CA ARG A 386 -4.09 -11.53 -2.68
C ARG A 386 -3.17 -10.70 -1.79
N ALA A 387 -1.86 -10.69 -2.06
CA ALA A 387 -0.89 -9.87 -1.34
C ALA A 387 -1.20 -8.37 -1.44
N GLY A 388 -1.67 -7.92 -2.61
CA GLY A 388 -2.04 -6.53 -2.87
C GLY A 388 -3.53 -6.19 -2.66
N THR A 389 -4.36 -7.14 -2.23
CA THR A 389 -5.80 -6.91 -2.03
C THR A 389 -6.27 -7.41 -0.67
N TYR A 390 -6.44 -8.71 -0.50
CA TYR A 390 -6.93 -9.35 0.72
C TYR A 390 -6.08 -9.02 1.96
N TYR A 391 -4.76 -9.24 1.86
CA TYR A 391 -3.84 -8.89 2.94
C TYR A 391 -3.66 -7.36 3.06
N GLY A 392 -3.76 -6.65 1.94
CA GLY A 392 -3.82 -5.19 1.92
C GLY A 392 -4.96 -4.63 2.77
N GLY A 393 -6.18 -5.18 2.67
CA GLY A 393 -7.30 -4.80 3.55
C GLY A 393 -7.00 -5.05 5.03
N GLN A 394 -6.30 -6.13 5.34
CA GLN A 394 -5.91 -6.47 6.71
C GLN A 394 -4.85 -5.50 7.28
N ILE A 395 -3.80 -5.17 6.50
CA ILE A 395 -2.78 -4.21 6.97
C ILE A 395 -3.39 -2.82 7.19
N MET A 396 -4.39 -2.42 6.40
CA MET A 396 -5.15 -1.18 6.63
C MET A 396 -5.99 -1.22 7.92
N GLY A 397 -6.09 -2.36 8.61
CA GLY A 397 -6.98 -2.55 9.76
C GLY A 397 -8.46 -2.68 9.36
N MET A 398 -8.73 -2.89 8.08
CA MET A 398 -10.07 -2.90 7.48
C MET A 398 -10.40 -4.25 6.80
N GLY A 399 -9.76 -5.34 7.20
CA GLY A 399 -9.93 -6.66 6.56
C GLY A 399 -11.36 -7.21 6.54
N ASN A 400 -12.26 -6.64 7.36
CA ASN A 400 -13.67 -6.98 7.38
C ASN A 400 -14.53 -6.13 6.42
N GLU A 401 -13.94 -5.16 5.72
CA GLU A 401 -14.69 -4.25 4.84
C GLU A 401 -13.90 -3.75 3.62
N LEU A 402 -12.62 -4.13 3.46
CA LEU A 402 -11.75 -3.68 2.35
C LEU A 402 -10.94 -4.86 1.79
N GLY A 403 -10.58 -4.79 0.50
CA GLY A 403 -9.69 -5.75 -0.16
C GLY A 403 -10.38 -7.00 -0.72
N GLN A 404 -11.72 -7.02 -0.77
CA GLN A 404 -12.50 -8.11 -1.35
C GLN A 404 -13.71 -7.60 -2.13
N ILE A 405 -14.09 -8.32 -3.20
CA ILE A 405 -15.42 -8.16 -3.81
C ILE A 405 -16.40 -9.05 -3.03
N LYS A 406 -17.05 -8.44 -2.03
CA LYS A 406 -17.95 -9.13 -1.12
C LYS A 406 -19.10 -8.21 -0.69
N GLU A 407 -20.30 -8.76 -0.56
CA GLU A 407 -21.47 -7.99 -0.09
C GLU A 407 -21.19 -7.35 1.28
N GLY A 408 -21.54 -6.07 1.42
CA GLY A 408 -21.30 -5.24 2.59
C GLY A 408 -19.91 -4.58 2.62
N TYR A 409 -18.94 -5.01 1.79
CA TYR A 409 -17.62 -4.40 1.71
C TYR A 409 -17.66 -3.06 0.98
N LEU A 410 -16.66 -2.24 1.23
CA LEU A 410 -16.46 -0.97 0.53
C LEU A 410 -16.26 -1.22 -0.96
N ALA A 411 -16.88 -0.41 -1.78
CA ALA A 411 -16.76 -0.49 -3.23
C ALA A 411 -15.48 0.26 -3.69
N ASP A 412 -14.33 -0.31 -3.34
CA ASP A 412 -13.01 0.05 -3.81
C ASP A 412 -12.58 -1.05 -4.80
N MET A 413 -12.74 -0.79 -6.10
CA MET A 413 -12.70 -1.83 -7.14
C MET A 413 -12.06 -1.33 -8.43
N LEU A 414 -11.51 -2.26 -9.19
CA LEU A 414 -10.99 -2.07 -10.54
C LEU A 414 -11.80 -2.90 -11.52
N LEU A 415 -12.13 -2.31 -12.68
CA LEU A 415 -12.58 -3.05 -13.86
C LEU A 415 -11.40 -3.13 -14.83
N VAL A 416 -10.92 -4.34 -15.11
CA VAL A 416 -9.70 -4.62 -15.89
C VAL A 416 -10.05 -5.34 -17.17
N ASP A 417 -9.57 -4.82 -18.31
CA ASP A 417 -9.73 -5.43 -19.61
C ASP A 417 -8.71 -6.57 -19.81
N GLY A 418 -9.09 -7.77 -19.40
CA GLY A 418 -8.30 -8.99 -19.47
C GLY A 418 -8.39 -9.85 -18.23
N ASP A 419 -7.50 -10.84 -18.13
CA ASP A 419 -7.39 -11.78 -17.02
C ASP A 419 -6.05 -11.63 -16.27
N PRO A 420 -6.01 -10.93 -15.12
CA PRO A 420 -4.79 -10.76 -14.33
C PRO A 420 -4.19 -12.07 -13.79
N LEU A 421 -4.96 -13.17 -13.79
CA LEU A 421 -4.44 -14.48 -13.40
C LEU A 421 -3.62 -15.15 -14.52
N THR A 422 -3.82 -14.73 -15.75
CA THR A 422 -3.00 -15.19 -16.89
C THR A 422 -1.72 -14.38 -17.00
N ASP A 423 -1.79 -13.06 -16.78
CA ASP A 423 -0.65 -12.15 -16.80
C ASP A 423 -0.90 -10.96 -15.87
N VAL A 424 -0.22 -10.95 -14.73
CA VAL A 424 -0.31 -9.84 -13.75
C VAL A 424 0.26 -8.52 -14.29
N LYS A 425 1.13 -8.57 -15.31
CA LYS A 425 1.79 -7.39 -15.90
C LYS A 425 0.79 -6.44 -16.55
N MET A 426 -0.40 -6.96 -16.93
CA MET A 426 -1.46 -6.10 -17.47
C MET A 426 -1.92 -5.02 -16.49
N LEU A 427 -1.76 -5.23 -15.18
CA LEU A 427 -2.09 -4.24 -14.17
C LEU A 427 -1.11 -3.05 -14.13
N GLN A 428 0.03 -3.14 -14.82
CA GLN A 428 0.98 -2.05 -15.03
C GLN A 428 0.58 -1.12 -16.19
N ASP A 429 -0.35 -1.56 -17.04
CA ASP A 429 -0.84 -0.77 -18.18
C ASP A 429 -2.11 0.00 -17.78
N PRO A 430 -2.05 1.34 -17.58
CA PRO A 430 -3.22 2.14 -17.24
C PRO A 430 -4.34 2.05 -18.28
N SER A 431 -4.01 1.65 -19.53
CA SER A 431 -5.00 1.45 -20.57
C SER A 431 -5.86 0.21 -20.33
N ARG A 432 -5.37 -0.81 -19.64
CA ARG A 432 -6.10 -2.02 -19.25
C ARG A 432 -7.02 -1.78 -18.05
N ILE A 433 -6.73 -0.80 -17.20
CA ILE A 433 -7.60 -0.45 -16.07
C ILE A 433 -8.72 0.45 -16.61
N VAL A 434 -9.85 -0.15 -16.94
CA VAL A 434 -10.99 0.51 -17.60
C VAL A 434 -11.76 1.41 -16.64
N ALA A 435 -11.90 1.00 -15.38
CA ALA A 435 -12.48 1.82 -14.34
C ALA A 435 -11.76 1.66 -13.01
N ILE A 436 -11.70 2.75 -12.25
CA ILE A 436 -11.24 2.78 -10.87
C ILE A 436 -12.37 3.36 -10.03
N MET A 437 -12.88 2.57 -9.11
CA MET A 437 -13.88 2.99 -8.14
C MET A 437 -13.30 2.99 -6.75
N GLN A 438 -13.50 4.07 -6.02
CA GLN A 438 -13.14 4.21 -4.62
C GLN A 438 -14.32 4.78 -3.84
N ASP A 439 -14.64 4.17 -2.72
CA ASP A 439 -15.76 4.58 -1.88
C ASP A 439 -17.09 4.71 -2.67
N GLY A 440 -17.30 3.77 -3.62
CA GLY A 440 -18.48 3.73 -4.48
C GLY A 440 -18.56 4.83 -5.55
N LYS A 441 -17.51 5.63 -5.73
CA LYS A 441 -17.41 6.70 -6.72
C LYS A 441 -16.35 6.39 -7.75
N PHE A 442 -16.63 6.67 -9.01
CA PHE A 442 -15.61 6.56 -10.04
C PHE A 442 -14.56 7.67 -9.89
N HIS A 443 -13.30 7.26 -9.70
CA HIS A 443 -12.15 8.09 -9.96
C HIS A 443 -11.84 8.10 -11.46
N LYS A 444 -11.87 6.91 -12.08
CA LYS A 444 -11.82 6.72 -13.53
C LYS A 444 -13.09 5.99 -13.95
N ALA A 445 -13.95 6.69 -14.69
CA ALA A 445 -15.18 6.08 -15.21
C ALA A 445 -14.87 5.31 -16.50
N PRO A 446 -15.56 4.16 -16.74
CA PRO A 446 -15.40 3.43 -17.99
C PRO A 446 -15.90 4.29 -19.17
N ASN A 447 -15.14 4.26 -20.27
CA ASN A 447 -15.59 4.91 -21.51
C ASN A 447 -16.57 3.97 -22.25
N PRO A 448 -17.84 4.36 -22.45
CA PRO A 448 -18.84 3.54 -23.12
C PRO A 448 -18.50 3.18 -24.57
N ASP A 449 -17.75 4.06 -25.25
CA ASP A 449 -17.42 3.93 -26.67
C ASP A 449 -16.17 3.08 -26.92
N ARG A 450 -15.49 2.63 -25.84
CA ARG A 450 -14.29 1.81 -25.95
C ARG A 450 -14.64 0.37 -26.27
N ALA A 451 -14.24 -0.10 -27.46
CA ALA A 451 -14.24 -1.53 -27.76
C ALA A 451 -13.25 -2.27 -26.82
N PRO A 452 -13.55 -3.49 -26.34
CA PRO A 452 -12.60 -4.30 -25.59
C PRO A 452 -11.31 -4.48 -26.40
N LEU A 453 -10.15 -4.38 -25.75
CA LEU A 453 -8.88 -4.73 -26.37
C LEU A 453 -8.94 -6.24 -26.69
N ARG A 454 -8.80 -6.60 -27.97
CA ARG A 454 -8.77 -8.03 -28.36
C ARG A 454 -7.55 -8.66 -27.72
N MET A 455 -7.78 -9.77 -27.00
CA MET A 455 -6.67 -10.64 -26.60
C MET A 455 -6.02 -11.16 -27.90
N SER A 456 -4.73 -10.87 -28.10
CA SER A 456 -3.93 -11.60 -29.09
C SER A 456 -3.85 -13.06 -28.63
N ALA A 457 -4.29 -13.95 -29.49
CA ALA A 457 -4.27 -15.40 -29.28
C ALA A 457 -2.83 -15.91 -29.15
#